data_3e495ab9759aa56d867ae9bc8a379737
#
_entry.id   3e495ab9759aa56d867ae9bc8a379737
#
_cell.length_a   1.000
_cell.length_b   1.000
_cell.length_c   1.000
_cell.angle_alpha   90.00
_cell.angle_beta   90.00
_cell.angle_gamma   90.00
#
_symmetry.space_group_name_H-M   'P 1'
#
loop_
_entity.id
_entity.type
_entity.pdbx_description
1 polymer ?
#
loop_
_entity_poly.entity_id
_entity_poly.type
_entity_poly.pdbx_seq_one_letter_code
_entity_poly.pdbx_strand_id
1 'polypeptide(L)'
;MRARFPGYAFDAVGSGLIWPDAQPGVLAAVHQTWLRDPSTGQYLLDVFREPHDGGTWICRRDEQIRFPYAAVIRRTAGGIPYLSPELVLLFKAKHARARDQADFDAALPCLTQAQRGALAELLARMHPGHRWLARL
;
A
#
# COMPACT_ATOMS: atom_id res chain seq x y z
N MET A 1 10.02 -15.59 1.22
CA MET A 1 8.90 -15.30 2.16
C MET A 1 8.49 -16.55 2.96
N ARG A 2 8.14 -17.69 2.34
CA ARG A 2 7.74 -18.93 3.06
C ARG A 2 8.71 -19.36 4.16
N ALA A 3 10.02 -19.30 3.94
CA ALA A 3 11.02 -19.65 4.95
C ALA A 3 11.00 -18.79 6.23
N ARG A 4 10.41 -17.59 6.18
CA ARG A 4 10.29 -16.68 7.33
C ARG A 4 9.01 -16.87 8.13
N PHE A 5 8.05 -17.61 7.57
CA PHE A 5 6.74 -17.86 8.17
C PHE A 5 6.40 -19.37 8.03
N PRO A 6 7.16 -20.25 8.71
CA PRO A 6 6.88 -21.67 8.68
C PRO A 6 5.52 -21.95 9.32
N GLY A 7 4.77 -22.87 8.75
CA GLY A 7 3.45 -23.27 9.27
C GLY A 7 2.28 -22.39 8.80
N TYR A 8 2.53 -21.29 8.09
CA TYR A 8 1.45 -20.48 7.51
C TYR A 8 1.13 -20.86 6.06
N ALA A 9 -0.14 -20.78 5.70
CA ALA A 9 -0.60 -20.84 4.32
C ALA A 9 -0.47 -19.48 3.63
N PHE A 10 -0.19 -19.50 2.34
CA PHE A 10 0.00 -18.29 1.52
C PHE A 10 -1.05 -18.26 0.43
N ASP A 11 -2.08 -17.47 0.64
CA ASP A 11 -3.19 -17.34 -0.29
C ASP A 11 -2.90 -16.20 -1.27
N ALA A 12 -2.86 -16.50 -2.58
CA ALA A 12 -2.71 -15.49 -3.61
C ALA A 12 -4.03 -14.74 -3.80
N VAL A 13 -3.97 -13.42 -3.97
CA VAL A 13 -5.17 -12.57 -4.10
C VAL A 13 -5.03 -11.68 -5.32
N GLY A 14 -6.03 -11.69 -6.20
CA GLY A 14 -6.05 -10.85 -7.39
C GLY A 14 -7.37 -10.94 -8.14
N SER A 15 -7.74 -9.90 -8.85
CA SER A 15 -8.96 -9.84 -9.68
C SER A 15 -10.26 -10.28 -8.97
N GLY A 16 -10.32 -10.02 -7.64
CA GLY A 16 -11.48 -10.42 -6.82
C GLY A 16 -11.50 -11.91 -6.45
N LEU A 17 -10.46 -12.68 -6.76
CA LEU A 17 -10.34 -14.10 -6.45
C LEU A 17 -9.26 -14.35 -5.39
N ILE A 18 -9.43 -15.44 -4.65
CA ILE A 18 -8.45 -15.95 -3.70
C ILE A 18 -8.08 -17.37 -4.15
N TRP A 19 -6.77 -17.62 -4.28
CA TRP A 19 -6.23 -18.97 -4.52
C TRP A 19 -5.56 -19.45 -3.22
N PRO A 20 -6.24 -20.34 -2.46
CA PRO A 20 -5.72 -20.81 -1.17
C PRO A 20 -4.43 -21.62 -1.34
N ASP A 21 -3.50 -21.43 -0.41
CA ASP A 21 -2.17 -22.09 -0.37
C ASP A 21 -1.49 -22.16 -1.75
N ALA A 22 -1.44 -21.04 -2.42
CA ALA A 22 -1.03 -20.92 -3.82
C ALA A 22 0.43 -21.31 -4.01
N GLN A 23 0.70 -21.98 -5.14
CA GLN A 23 2.06 -22.34 -5.56
C GLN A 23 2.91 -21.10 -5.85
N PRO A 24 4.26 -21.20 -5.77
CA PRO A 24 5.16 -20.06 -5.97
C PRO A 24 4.92 -19.30 -7.28
N GLY A 25 4.61 -19.98 -8.37
CA GLY A 25 4.32 -19.34 -9.67
C GLY A 25 3.07 -18.47 -9.63
N VAL A 26 2.00 -18.91 -8.97
CA VAL A 26 0.77 -18.12 -8.78
C VAL A 26 1.04 -16.92 -7.88
N LEU A 27 1.78 -17.13 -6.78
CA LEU A 27 2.18 -16.05 -5.88
C LEU A 27 3.02 -14.99 -6.58
N ALA A 28 3.87 -15.37 -7.53
CA ALA A 28 4.69 -14.43 -8.28
C ALA A 28 3.87 -13.63 -9.31
N ALA A 29 2.79 -14.20 -9.82
CA ALA A 29 1.95 -13.59 -10.84
C ALA A 29 0.96 -12.52 -10.29
N VAL A 30 0.73 -12.49 -8.97
CA VAL A 30 -0.17 -11.52 -8.33
C VAL A 30 0.61 -10.57 -7.42
N HIS A 31 0.11 -9.36 -7.21
CA HIS A 31 0.79 -8.39 -6.34
C HIS A 31 0.43 -8.54 -4.85
N GLN A 32 -0.61 -9.30 -4.51
CA GLN A 32 -1.13 -9.43 -3.14
C GLN A 32 -1.09 -10.88 -2.67
N THR A 33 -0.70 -11.08 -1.42
CA THR A 33 -0.68 -12.39 -0.76
C THR A 33 -1.16 -12.23 0.66
N TRP A 34 -2.13 -13.03 1.07
CA TRP A 34 -2.57 -13.12 2.45
C TRP A 34 -1.91 -14.30 3.15
N LEU A 35 -1.36 -14.04 4.34
CA LEU A 35 -0.87 -15.08 5.23
C LEU A 35 -2.01 -15.53 6.14
N ARG A 36 -2.33 -16.80 6.07
CA ARG A 36 -3.40 -17.44 6.85
C ARG A 36 -2.82 -18.47 7.81
N ASP A 37 -3.28 -18.46 9.04
CA ASP A 37 -3.07 -19.55 9.97
C ASP A 37 -3.98 -20.74 9.55
N PRO A 38 -3.41 -21.87 9.14
CA PRO A 38 -4.22 -23.02 8.70
C PRO A 38 -5.02 -23.68 9.81
N SER A 39 -4.63 -23.50 11.08
CA SER A 39 -5.31 -24.09 12.24
C SER A 39 -6.58 -23.33 12.63
N THR A 40 -6.57 -22.00 12.47
CA THR A 40 -7.69 -21.13 12.85
C THR A 40 -8.45 -20.56 11.65
N GLY A 41 -7.84 -20.58 10.46
CA GLY A 41 -8.35 -19.93 9.27
C GLY A 41 -8.19 -18.40 9.27
N GLN A 42 -7.60 -17.81 10.32
CA GLN A 42 -7.45 -16.37 10.44
C GLN A 42 -6.34 -15.83 9.53
N TYR A 43 -6.59 -14.68 8.91
CA TYR A 43 -5.59 -13.92 8.16
C TYR A 43 -4.80 -13.02 9.11
N LEU A 44 -3.48 -13.11 9.05
CA LEU A 44 -2.56 -12.39 9.94
C LEU A 44 -1.89 -11.21 9.25
N LEU A 45 -1.51 -11.38 7.99
CA LEU A 45 -0.79 -10.36 7.22
C LEU A 45 -1.35 -10.29 5.81
N ASP A 46 -1.38 -9.06 5.29
CA ASP A 46 -1.60 -8.76 3.88
C ASP A 46 -0.30 -8.18 3.31
N VAL A 47 0.31 -8.93 2.38
CA VAL A 47 1.61 -8.60 1.79
C VAL A 47 1.41 -8.13 0.37
N PHE A 48 1.76 -6.89 0.09
CA PHE A 48 1.80 -6.32 -1.26
C PHE A 48 3.20 -6.37 -1.84
N ARG A 49 3.28 -6.72 -3.12
CA ARG A 49 4.48 -6.58 -3.95
C ARG A 49 4.25 -5.43 -4.92
N GLU A 50 4.87 -4.29 -4.64
CA GLU A 50 4.77 -3.14 -5.52
C GLU A 50 5.75 -3.26 -6.69
N PRO A 51 5.40 -2.79 -7.89
CA PRO A 51 6.33 -2.69 -9.01
C PRO A 51 7.56 -1.87 -8.63
N HIS A 52 8.71 -2.25 -9.14
CA HIS A 52 9.96 -1.54 -8.86
C HIS A 52 10.97 -1.75 -9.98
N ASP A 53 11.94 -0.85 -10.06
CA ASP A 53 13.12 -0.93 -10.92
C ASP A 53 14.35 -0.56 -10.09
N GLY A 54 15.15 -1.56 -9.74
CA GLY A 54 16.28 -1.39 -8.82
C GLY A 54 15.88 -0.71 -7.51
N GLY A 55 16.42 0.48 -7.27
CA GLY A 55 16.14 1.33 -6.09
C GLY A 55 14.91 2.23 -6.21
N THR A 56 14.12 2.09 -7.29
CA THR A 56 12.97 2.95 -7.60
C THR A 56 11.66 2.20 -7.37
N TRP A 57 10.80 2.75 -6.52
CA TRP A 57 9.41 2.35 -6.37
C TRP A 57 8.59 2.90 -7.53
N ILE A 58 7.68 2.09 -8.07
CA ILE A 58 6.78 2.45 -9.17
C ILE A 58 5.34 2.31 -8.67
N CYS A 59 4.52 3.34 -8.86
CA CYS A 59 3.12 3.28 -8.50
C CYS A 59 2.37 2.32 -9.43
N ARG A 60 1.80 1.22 -8.89
CA ARG A 60 1.07 0.22 -9.68
C ARG A 60 -0.17 0.74 -10.40
N ARG A 61 -0.64 1.94 -10.05
CA ARG A 61 -1.85 2.55 -10.65
C ARG A 61 -1.51 3.60 -11.72
N ASP A 62 -0.27 4.08 -11.73
CA ASP A 62 0.28 5.00 -12.73
C ASP A 62 1.80 4.84 -12.77
N GLU A 63 2.29 4.07 -13.72
CA GLU A 63 3.72 3.74 -13.83
C GLU A 63 4.63 4.93 -14.14
N GLN A 64 4.07 6.08 -14.47
CA GLN A 64 4.84 7.31 -14.60
C GLN A 64 5.16 7.95 -13.23
N ILE A 65 4.45 7.56 -12.18
CA ILE A 65 4.75 7.97 -10.80
C ILE A 65 5.82 7.04 -10.25
N ARG A 66 7.06 7.56 -10.18
CA ARG A 66 8.25 6.82 -9.76
C ARG A 66 9.02 7.62 -8.74
N PHE A 67 9.43 6.99 -7.66
CA PHE A 67 10.23 7.63 -6.61
C PHE A 67 11.34 6.70 -6.13
N PRO A 68 12.51 7.23 -5.74
CA PRO A 68 13.50 6.42 -5.02
C PRO A 68 12.88 5.84 -3.74
N TYR A 69 13.23 4.61 -3.38
CA TYR A 69 12.75 4.00 -2.12
C TYR A 69 13.07 4.87 -0.90
N ALA A 70 14.22 5.57 -0.89
CA ALA A 70 14.58 6.50 0.18
C ALA A 70 13.58 7.65 0.36
N ALA A 71 12.86 8.03 -0.69
CA ALA A 71 11.83 9.08 -0.62
C ALA A 71 10.47 8.55 -0.14
N VAL A 72 10.16 7.27 -0.39
CA VAL A 72 8.84 6.69 -0.08
C VAL A 72 8.81 5.88 1.20
N ILE A 73 9.96 5.39 1.70
CA ILE A 73 10.05 4.64 2.95
C ILE A 73 10.54 5.54 4.06
N ARG A 74 9.71 5.69 5.08
CA ARG A 74 10.03 6.35 6.35
C ARG A 74 10.35 5.32 7.41
N ARG A 75 10.90 5.76 8.54
CA ARG A 75 11.16 4.89 9.69
C ARG A 75 10.65 5.56 10.97
N THR A 76 10.07 4.76 11.86
CA THR A 76 9.76 5.20 13.22
C THR A 76 11.04 5.42 14.02
N ALA A 77 10.94 6.01 15.21
CA ALA A 77 12.07 6.11 16.15
C ALA A 77 12.66 4.75 16.50
N GLY A 78 11.84 3.69 16.53
CA GLY A 78 12.27 2.30 16.73
C GLY A 78 12.81 1.60 15.47
N GLY A 79 13.00 2.33 14.35
CA GLY A 79 13.56 1.79 13.11
C GLY A 79 12.58 1.02 12.22
N ILE A 80 11.29 0.92 12.59
CA ILE A 80 10.29 0.20 11.79
C ILE A 80 10.02 0.96 10.49
N PRO A 81 10.22 0.32 9.31
CA PRO A 81 9.96 0.97 8.04
C PRO A 81 8.45 1.07 7.78
N TYR A 82 8.01 2.17 7.19
CA TYR A 82 6.63 2.37 6.73
C TYR A 82 6.58 3.22 5.47
N LEU A 83 5.52 3.05 4.67
CA LEU A 83 5.28 3.86 3.49
C LEU A 83 4.91 5.28 3.92
N SER A 84 5.43 6.30 3.25
CA SER A 84 5.15 7.69 3.59
C SER A 84 3.64 7.98 3.54
N PRO A 85 3.10 8.75 4.51
CA PRO A 85 1.66 8.92 4.71
C PRO A 85 0.91 9.45 3.50
N GLU A 86 1.50 10.35 2.74
CA GLU A 86 0.92 10.91 1.53
C GLU A 86 0.64 9.84 0.47
N LEU A 87 1.48 8.82 0.34
CA LEU A 87 1.26 7.70 -0.58
C LEU A 87 0.21 6.73 -0.06
N VAL A 88 0.18 6.48 1.25
CA VAL A 88 -0.90 5.68 1.87
C VAL A 88 -2.25 6.33 1.61
N LEU A 89 -2.36 7.64 1.81
CA LEU A 89 -3.59 8.41 1.57
C LEU A 89 -3.97 8.41 0.08
N LEU A 90 -3.00 8.53 -0.82
CA LEU A 90 -3.24 8.42 -2.27
C LEU A 90 -3.94 7.10 -2.64
N PHE A 91 -3.49 5.98 -2.07
CA PHE A 91 -4.12 4.68 -2.31
C PHE A 91 -5.52 4.57 -1.68
N LYS A 92 -5.74 5.20 -0.52
CA LYS A 92 -7.05 5.24 0.15
C LYS A 92 -8.08 6.12 -0.58
N ALA A 93 -7.63 7.15 -1.25
CA ALA A 93 -8.47 8.09 -1.99
C ALA A 93 -9.34 7.43 -3.07
N LYS A 94 -8.91 6.32 -3.67
CA LYS A 94 -9.64 5.62 -4.76
C LYS A 94 -11.10 5.33 -4.42
N HIS A 95 -11.38 4.90 -3.18
CA HIS A 95 -12.74 4.54 -2.74
C HIS A 95 -13.28 5.47 -1.66
N ALA A 96 -12.39 6.13 -0.92
CA ALA A 96 -12.67 7.08 0.16
C ALA A 96 -13.83 6.64 1.07
N ARG A 97 -13.80 5.36 1.53
CA ARG A 97 -14.78 4.80 2.47
C ARG A 97 -14.74 5.59 3.78
N ALA A 98 -15.73 5.43 4.64
CA ALA A 98 -15.79 6.13 5.93
C ALA A 98 -14.50 5.99 6.74
N ARG A 99 -13.92 4.78 6.81
CA ARG A 99 -12.63 4.55 7.47
C ARG A 99 -11.46 5.27 6.78
N ASP A 100 -11.46 5.34 5.45
CA ASP A 100 -10.40 6.02 4.69
C ASP A 100 -10.49 7.55 4.88
N GLN A 101 -11.71 8.08 5.05
CA GLN A 101 -11.93 9.48 5.43
C GLN A 101 -11.43 9.76 6.84
N ALA A 102 -11.74 8.89 7.81
CA ALA A 102 -11.25 9.04 9.18
C ALA A 102 -9.71 9.01 9.24
N ASP A 103 -9.07 8.14 8.46
CA ASP A 103 -7.61 8.09 8.35
C ASP A 103 -7.02 9.38 7.76
N PHE A 104 -7.67 9.95 6.72
CA PHE A 104 -7.27 11.24 6.17
C PHE A 104 -7.40 12.37 7.20
N ASP A 105 -8.54 12.43 7.91
CA ASP A 105 -8.79 13.46 8.92
C ASP A 105 -7.78 13.39 10.08
N ALA A 106 -7.40 12.19 10.48
CA ALA A 106 -6.40 11.98 11.53
C ALA A 106 -4.96 12.29 11.05
N ALA A 107 -4.62 11.96 9.81
CA ALA A 107 -3.28 12.16 9.28
C ALA A 107 -3.01 13.62 8.85
N LEU A 108 -4.02 14.32 8.32
CA LEU A 108 -3.87 15.66 7.74
C LEU A 108 -3.14 16.65 8.65
N PRO A 109 -3.45 16.79 9.96
CA PRO A 109 -2.73 17.71 10.83
C PRO A 109 -1.26 17.32 11.07
N CYS A 110 -0.91 16.05 10.86
CA CYS A 110 0.44 15.52 11.03
C CYS A 110 1.31 15.61 9.76
N LEU A 111 0.71 15.90 8.59
CA LEU A 111 1.45 16.06 7.35
C LEU A 111 2.21 17.38 7.34
N THR A 112 3.48 17.33 6.92
CA THR A 112 4.24 18.53 6.58
C THR A 112 3.64 19.23 5.34
N GLN A 113 3.99 20.50 5.14
CA GLN A 113 3.55 21.25 3.95
C GLN A 113 4.02 20.56 2.64
N ALA A 114 5.23 20.02 2.62
CA ALA A 114 5.75 19.29 1.46
C ALA A 114 4.93 18.02 1.17
N GLN A 115 4.53 17.27 2.21
CA GLN A 115 3.70 16.07 2.06
C GLN A 115 2.27 16.41 1.59
N ARG A 116 1.68 17.52 2.08
CA ARG A 116 0.38 18.00 1.61
C ARG A 116 0.45 18.38 0.14
N GLY A 117 1.48 19.15 -0.27
CA GLY A 117 1.70 19.50 -1.67
C GLY A 117 1.86 18.28 -2.57
N ALA A 118 2.70 17.33 -2.18
CA ALA A 118 2.89 16.08 -2.92
C ALA A 118 1.59 15.27 -3.04
N LEU A 119 0.81 15.16 -1.96
CA LEU A 119 -0.49 14.50 -1.99
C LEU A 119 -1.47 15.23 -2.92
N ALA A 120 -1.51 16.56 -2.88
CA ALA A 120 -2.38 17.36 -3.74
C ALA A 120 -2.06 17.15 -5.23
N GLU A 121 -0.77 17.20 -5.61
CA GLU A 121 -0.32 16.95 -6.98
C GLU A 121 -0.70 15.55 -7.46
N LEU A 122 -0.40 14.53 -6.66
CA LEU A 122 -0.70 13.14 -6.99
C LEU A 122 -2.21 12.88 -7.07
N LEU A 123 -3.01 13.46 -6.16
CA LEU A 123 -4.47 13.38 -6.21
C LEU A 123 -5.05 14.09 -7.43
N ALA A 124 -4.58 15.29 -7.76
CA ALA A 124 -5.03 16.03 -8.94
C ALA A 124 -4.76 15.23 -10.22
N ARG A 125 -3.64 14.50 -10.26
CA ARG A 125 -3.29 13.64 -11.39
C ARG A 125 -4.15 12.37 -11.46
N MET A 126 -4.26 11.63 -10.36
CA MET A 126 -4.88 10.29 -10.33
C MET A 126 -6.39 10.32 -10.10
N HIS A 127 -6.88 11.34 -9.40
CA HIS A 127 -8.26 11.50 -8.98
C HIS A 127 -8.68 12.97 -9.10
N PRO A 128 -8.73 13.54 -10.32
CA PRO A 128 -9.08 14.94 -10.52
C PRO A 128 -10.47 15.24 -9.91
N GLY A 129 -10.55 16.34 -9.16
CA GLY A 129 -11.78 16.73 -8.45
C GLY A 129 -12.03 15.98 -7.13
N HIS A 130 -11.06 15.18 -6.63
CA HIS A 130 -11.24 14.50 -5.36
C HIS A 130 -11.46 15.50 -4.20
N ARG A 131 -12.46 15.20 -3.33
CA ARG A 131 -12.88 16.10 -2.23
C ARG A 131 -11.76 16.51 -1.26
N TRP A 132 -10.71 15.69 -1.12
CA TRP A 132 -9.59 16.01 -0.24
C TRP A 132 -8.72 17.17 -0.77
N LEU A 133 -8.74 17.43 -2.08
CA LEU A 133 -7.99 18.54 -2.69
C LEU A 133 -8.34 19.90 -2.09
N ALA A 134 -9.60 20.11 -1.70
CA ALA A 134 -10.04 21.36 -1.06
C ALA A 134 -9.49 21.57 0.37
N ARG A 135 -8.80 20.58 0.92
CA ARG A 135 -8.29 20.59 2.30
C ARG A 135 -6.75 20.49 2.38
N LEU A 136 -6.09 20.30 1.25
CA LEU A 136 -4.64 20.21 1.13
C LEU A 136 -4.01 21.53 0.76
#